data_0d0c3fc372a302390603c7b805529501
#
_entry.id   0d0c3fc372a302390603c7b805529501
#
_cell.length_a   1.000
_cell.length_b   1.000
_cell.length_c   1.000
_cell.angle_alpha   90.00
_cell.angle_beta   90.00
_cell.angle_gamma   90.00
#
_symmetry.space_group_name_H-M   'P 1'
#
loop_
_entity.id
_entity.type
_entity.pdbx_description
1 polymer ?
#
loop_
_entity_poly.entity_id
_entity_poly.type
_entity_poly.pdbx_seq_one_letter_code
_entity_poly.pdbx_strand_id
1 'polypeptide(L)'
;MKKLKISSAQLVARAKQQIKEVSSSEAIDLHKTSDVVIVDIRDIRERQREGFIPDSIHAPRGMIEFWVDPDSPYFKDVFGESKRFILHCASGWRSALTVATLQEMGFDAEHIEDGFKGWVSNGGPVKTADKQS
;
A
#
# COMPACT_ATOMS: atom_id res chain seq x y z
N MET A 1 15.58 18.89 23.13
CA MET A 1 15.25 17.72 22.35
C MET A 1 16.30 17.40 21.30
N LYS A 2 16.54 16.13 21.09
CA LYS A 2 17.50 15.71 20.10
C LYS A 2 16.99 16.01 18.69
N LYS A 3 17.81 16.61 17.84
CA LYS A 3 17.45 16.89 16.48
C LYS A 3 17.83 15.72 15.59
N LEU A 4 16.94 15.33 14.69
CA LEU A 4 17.25 14.27 13.74
C LEU A 4 17.98 14.86 12.53
N LYS A 5 18.79 14.04 11.89
CA LYS A 5 19.50 14.44 10.67
C LYS A 5 18.51 14.72 9.54
N ILE A 6 17.45 13.94 9.46
CA ILE A 6 16.41 14.12 8.46
C ILE A 6 15.06 13.85 9.13
N SER A 7 14.06 14.66 8.82
CA SER A 7 12.72 14.50 9.39
C SER A 7 11.95 13.41 8.65
N SER A 8 10.89 12.90 9.27
CA SER A 8 10.01 11.95 8.59
C SER A 8 9.38 12.57 7.35
N ALA A 9 8.99 13.83 7.41
CA ALA A 9 8.42 14.51 6.25
C ALA A 9 9.43 14.60 5.09
N GLN A 10 10.69 14.88 5.39
CA GLN A 10 11.74 14.90 4.37
C GLN A 10 11.99 13.52 3.78
N LEU A 11 11.94 12.47 4.61
CA LEU A 11 12.12 11.10 4.16
C LEU A 11 10.99 10.72 3.19
N VAL A 12 9.75 11.07 3.54
CA VAL A 12 8.58 10.81 2.69
C VAL A 12 8.69 11.59 1.37
N ALA A 13 9.05 12.87 1.43
CA ALA A 13 9.19 13.69 0.22
C ALA A 13 10.24 13.11 -0.72
N ARG A 14 11.35 12.63 -0.18
CA ARG A 14 12.41 12.00 -0.96
C ARG A 14 11.93 10.70 -1.62
N ALA A 15 11.18 9.90 -0.87
CA ALA A 15 10.61 8.67 -1.42
C ALA A 15 9.67 8.98 -2.58
N LYS A 16 8.80 9.97 -2.41
CA LYS A 16 7.82 10.34 -3.44
C LYS A 16 8.46 10.81 -4.74
N GLN A 17 9.66 11.34 -4.69
CA GLN A 17 10.38 11.75 -5.90
C GLN A 17 10.88 10.56 -6.72
N GLN A 18 10.95 9.39 -6.13
CA GLN A 18 11.55 8.21 -6.76
C GLN A 18 10.54 7.14 -7.17
N ILE A 19 9.29 7.28 -6.79
CA ILE A 19 8.29 6.24 -6.96
C ILE A 19 7.15 6.69 -7.87
N LYS A 20 6.37 5.74 -8.32
CA LYS A 20 5.13 6.02 -9.05
C LYS A 20 4.00 6.20 -8.05
N GLU A 21 3.20 7.22 -8.28
CA GLU A 21 2.02 7.50 -7.47
C GLU A 21 0.79 7.49 -8.38
N VAL A 22 -0.32 6.96 -7.90
CA VAL A 22 -1.59 7.06 -8.61
C VAL A 22 -2.55 7.88 -7.76
N SER A 23 -3.39 8.65 -8.41
CA SER A 23 -4.43 9.38 -7.71
C SER A 23 -5.51 8.42 -7.23
N SER A 24 -6.29 8.86 -6.24
CA SER A 24 -7.40 8.05 -5.73
C SER A 24 -8.40 7.74 -6.84
N SER A 25 -8.73 8.71 -7.70
CA SER A 25 -9.70 8.47 -8.77
C SER A 25 -9.17 7.48 -9.81
N GLU A 26 -7.90 7.55 -10.13
CA GLU A 26 -7.28 6.59 -11.02
C GLU A 26 -7.26 5.19 -10.41
N ALA A 27 -6.94 5.09 -9.13
CA ALA A 27 -6.92 3.81 -8.43
C ALA A 27 -8.31 3.17 -8.38
N ILE A 28 -9.36 3.98 -8.22
CA ILE A 28 -10.74 3.48 -8.23
C ILE A 28 -11.06 2.85 -9.59
N ASP A 29 -10.64 3.49 -10.68
CA ASP A 29 -10.84 2.93 -12.00
C ASP A 29 -10.03 1.64 -12.22
N LEU A 30 -8.79 1.65 -11.79
CA LEU A 30 -7.91 0.48 -11.91
C LEU A 30 -8.39 -0.71 -11.10
N HIS A 31 -9.06 -0.45 -9.99
CA HIS A 31 -9.60 -1.51 -9.11
C HIS A 31 -10.60 -2.40 -9.86
N LYS A 32 -11.20 -1.90 -10.92
CA LYS A 32 -12.17 -2.66 -11.69
C LYS A 32 -11.51 -3.66 -12.66
N THR A 33 -10.19 -3.61 -12.80
CA THR A 33 -9.47 -4.47 -13.74
C THR A 33 -8.91 -5.69 -13.03
N SER A 34 -8.78 -6.79 -13.75
CA SER A 34 -8.38 -8.07 -13.14
C SER A 34 -6.87 -8.23 -12.94
N ASP A 35 -6.06 -7.37 -13.56
CA ASP A 35 -4.61 -7.47 -13.46
C ASP A 35 -4.00 -6.55 -12.41
N VAL A 36 -4.85 -5.96 -11.57
CA VAL A 36 -4.42 -5.06 -10.50
C VAL A 36 -4.68 -5.72 -9.15
N VAL A 37 -3.68 -5.65 -8.28
CA VAL A 37 -3.79 -6.12 -6.88
C VAL A 37 -3.61 -4.90 -5.97
N ILE A 38 -4.62 -4.59 -5.18
CA ILE A 38 -4.52 -3.53 -4.18
C ILE A 38 -3.97 -4.16 -2.90
N VAL A 39 -2.95 -3.56 -2.33
CA VAL A 39 -2.28 -4.07 -1.13
C VAL A 39 -2.41 -3.07 0.01
N ASP A 40 -3.09 -3.46 1.05
CA ASP A 40 -3.29 -2.63 2.25
C ASP A 40 -2.16 -2.93 3.23
N ILE A 41 -1.32 -1.94 3.50
CA ILE A 41 -0.17 -2.14 4.39
C ILE A 41 -0.42 -1.56 5.79
N ARG A 42 -1.66 -1.16 6.08
CA ARG A 42 -2.01 -0.62 7.41
C ARG A 42 -1.96 -1.72 8.46
N ASP A 43 -1.99 -1.30 9.71
CA ASP A 43 -2.20 -2.22 10.83
C ASP A 43 -3.55 -2.91 10.64
N ILE A 44 -3.64 -4.19 10.99
CA ILE A 44 -4.89 -4.94 10.83
C ILE A 44 -6.06 -4.30 11.57
N ARG A 45 -5.79 -3.62 12.68
CA ARG A 45 -6.84 -2.95 13.46
C ARG A 45 -7.44 -1.76 12.71
N GLU A 46 -6.67 -1.10 11.85
CA GLU A 46 -7.21 -0.02 11.00
C GLU A 46 -8.20 -0.61 10.00
N ARG A 47 -7.87 -1.75 9.40
CA ARG A 47 -8.77 -2.47 8.49
C ARG A 47 -10.08 -2.85 9.19
N GLN A 48 -9.96 -3.36 10.39
CA GLN A 48 -11.12 -3.81 11.16
C GLN A 48 -12.00 -2.65 11.56
N ARG A 49 -11.39 -1.53 11.93
CA ARG A 49 -12.13 -0.36 12.44
C ARG A 49 -12.71 0.50 11.32
N GLU A 50 -11.97 0.70 10.26
CA GLU A 50 -12.32 1.68 9.23
C GLU A 50 -12.81 1.06 7.92
N GLY A 51 -12.71 -0.25 7.79
CA GLY A 51 -13.04 -0.91 6.55
C GLY A 51 -11.84 -1.01 5.62
N PHE A 52 -12.07 -1.57 4.44
CA PHE A 52 -10.98 -1.84 3.50
C PHE A 52 -11.50 -1.84 2.06
N ILE A 53 -10.59 -1.73 1.12
CA ILE A 53 -10.93 -1.78 -0.29
C ILE A 53 -11.28 -3.22 -0.64
N PRO A 54 -12.44 -3.46 -1.29
CA PRO A 54 -12.84 -4.84 -1.63
C PRO A 54 -11.77 -5.53 -2.45
N ASP A 55 -11.57 -6.81 -2.20
CA ASP A 55 -10.57 -7.66 -2.87
C ASP A 55 -9.12 -7.26 -2.60
N SER A 56 -8.88 -6.27 -1.76
CA SER A 56 -7.51 -5.93 -1.39
C SER A 56 -6.93 -6.98 -0.47
N ILE A 57 -5.64 -7.21 -0.61
CA ILE A 57 -4.94 -8.11 0.31
C ILE A 57 -4.29 -7.29 1.40
N HIS A 58 -4.18 -7.87 2.58
CA HIS A 58 -3.50 -7.22 3.69
C HIS A 58 -2.06 -7.74 3.78
N ALA A 59 -1.10 -6.84 3.67
CA ALA A 59 0.31 -7.17 3.84
C ALA A 59 0.90 -6.14 4.78
N PRO A 60 1.00 -6.45 6.07
CA PRO A 60 1.44 -5.45 7.05
C PRO A 60 2.83 -4.94 6.70
N ARG A 61 3.02 -3.65 6.87
CA ARG A 61 4.27 -3.00 6.49
C ARG A 61 5.49 -3.68 7.07
N GLY A 62 5.38 -4.23 8.27
CA GLY A 62 6.51 -4.90 8.92
C GLY A 62 6.93 -6.21 8.29
N MET A 63 6.13 -6.77 7.38
CA MET A 63 6.42 -8.07 6.77
C MET A 63 6.54 -8.02 5.25
N ILE A 64 6.17 -6.92 4.62
CA ILE A 64 5.99 -6.93 3.17
C ILE A 64 7.29 -7.24 2.40
N GLU A 65 8.43 -6.77 2.87
CA GLU A 65 9.71 -7.07 2.20
C GLU A 65 9.97 -8.57 2.14
N PHE A 66 9.55 -9.28 3.17
CA PHE A 66 9.74 -10.72 3.24
C PHE A 66 8.69 -11.48 2.43
N TRP A 67 7.52 -10.88 2.27
CA TRP A 67 6.42 -11.50 1.53
C TRP A 67 6.60 -11.42 0.01
N VAL A 68 7.32 -10.40 -0.48
CA VAL A 68 7.54 -10.23 -1.92
C VAL A 68 8.76 -10.98 -2.44
N ASP A 69 9.64 -11.45 -1.55
CA ASP A 69 10.91 -12.05 -1.92
C ASP A 69 10.78 -13.57 -2.06
N PRO A 70 10.91 -14.12 -3.27
CA PRO A 70 10.78 -15.57 -3.48
C PRO A 70 11.85 -16.39 -2.75
N ASP A 71 12.95 -15.76 -2.35
CA ASP A 71 14.00 -16.44 -1.60
C ASP A 71 13.78 -16.40 -0.09
N SER A 72 12.78 -15.65 0.35
CA SER A 72 12.42 -15.55 1.77
C SER A 72 11.56 -16.74 2.16
N PRO A 73 11.69 -17.26 3.40
CA PRO A 73 10.80 -18.32 3.88
C PRO A 73 9.36 -17.83 4.07
N TYR A 74 9.12 -16.52 3.98
CA TYR A 74 7.79 -15.92 4.17
C TYR A 74 7.14 -15.49 2.85
N PHE A 75 7.71 -15.86 1.72
CA PHE A 75 7.18 -15.47 0.41
C PHE A 75 5.70 -15.86 0.26
N LYS A 76 4.90 -14.92 -0.28
CA LYS A 76 3.50 -15.15 -0.61
C LYS A 76 3.34 -15.18 -2.12
N ASP A 77 2.74 -16.22 -2.63
CA ASP A 77 2.64 -16.49 -4.08
C ASP A 77 2.03 -15.36 -4.88
N VAL A 78 1.10 -14.61 -4.32
CA VAL A 78 0.45 -13.51 -5.03
C VAL A 78 1.46 -12.49 -5.53
N PHE A 79 2.55 -12.28 -4.79
CA PHE A 79 3.56 -11.30 -5.18
C PHE A 79 4.47 -11.80 -6.31
N GLY A 80 4.36 -13.07 -6.66
CA GLY A 80 5.08 -13.62 -7.81
C GLY A 80 4.28 -13.54 -9.11
N GLU A 81 3.04 -13.08 -9.05
CA GLU A 81 2.19 -12.99 -10.24
C GLU A 81 2.52 -11.76 -11.07
N SER A 82 2.26 -11.83 -12.38
CA SER A 82 2.43 -10.69 -13.27
C SER A 82 1.25 -9.76 -13.14
N LYS A 83 1.20 -9.03 -12.06
CA LYS A 83 0.12 -8.09 -11.75
C LYS A 83 0.68 -6.70 -11.52
N ARG A 84 -0.18 -5.70 -11.56
CA ARG A 84 0.15 -4.36 -11.17
C ARG A 84 -0.20 -4.22 -9.68
N PHE A 85 0.80 -3.96 -8.86
CA PHE A 85 0.62 -3.88 -7.40
C PHE A 85 0.52 -2.43 -6.97
N ILE A 86 -0.61 -2.09 -6.34
CA ILE A 86 -0.85 -0.73 -5.85
C ILE A 86 -1.05 -0.80 -4.35
N LEU A 87 -0.10 -0.24 -3.61
CA LEU A 87 -0.10 -0.24 -2.16
C LEU A 87 -0.85 0.97 -1.62
N HIS A 88 -1.38 0.86 -0.43
CA HIS A 88 -1.92 2.03 0.25
C HIS A 88 -1.80 1.92 1.76
N CYS A 89 -1.79 3.07 2.40
CA CYS A 89 -1.93 3.19 3.85
C CYS A 89 -3.07 4.16 4.12
N ALA A 90 -3.06 4.90 5.21
CA ALA A 90 -4.14 5.83 5.53
C ALA A 90 -4.06 7.12 4.70
N SER A 91 -2.86 7.72 4.60
CA SER A 91 -2.69 9.03 3.95
C SER A 91 -1.51 9.12 2.99
N GLY A 92 -0.82 8.03 2.76
CA GLY A 92 0.24 7.99 1.75
C GLY A 92 1.67 8.08 2.26
N TRP A 93 1.88 8.23 3.56
CA TRP A 93 3.25 8.34 4.10
C TRP A 93 3.93 6.97 4.25
N ARG A 94 3.27 6.05 4.94
CA ARG A 94 3.82 4.69 5.11
C ARG A 94 4.01 4.00 3.77
N SER A 95 3.03 4.17 2.87
CA SER A 95 3.10 3.49 1.58
C SER A 95 4.17 4.10 0.67
N ALA A 96 4.42 5.41 0.76
CA ALA A 96 5.52 6.03 0.00
C ALA A 96 6.86 5.41 0.40
N LEU A 97 7.12 5.31 1.70
CA LEU A 97 8.36 4.71 2.19
C LEU A 97 8.47 3.24 1.81
N THR A 98 7.36 2.54 1.86
CA THR A 98 7.33 1.11 1.54
C THR A 98 7.61 0.87 0.05
N VAL A 99 6.97 1.65 -0.84
CA VAL A 99 7.20 1.50 -2.28
C VAL A 99 8.65 1.81 -2.63
N ALA A 100 9.24 2.84 -2.00
CA ALA A 100 10.64 3.16 -2.23
C ALA A 100 11.56 1.99 -1.85
N THR A 101 11.26 1.33 -0.72
CA THR A 101 12.02 0.16 -0.27
C THR A 101 11.86 -1.01 -1.24
N LEU A 102 10.62 -1.30 -1.67
CA LEU A 102 10.38 -2.41 -2.60
C LEU A 102 11.03 -2.16 -3.95
N GLN A 103 11.01 -0.91 -4.41
CA GLN A 103 11.66 -0.53 -5.65
C GLN A 103 13.18 -0.77 -5.58
N GLU A 104 13.77 -0.48 -4.43
CA GLU A 104 15.19 -0.74 -4.19
C GLU A 104 15.49 -2.23 -4.29
N MET A 105 14.56 -3.09 -3.89
CA MET A 105 14.68 -4.53 -4.01
C MET A 105 14.44 -5.04 -5.45
N GLY A 106 13.96 -4.17 -6.33
CA GLY A 106 13.62 -4.56 -7.71
C GLY A 106 12.19 -5.01 -7.88
N PHE A 107 11.35 -4.82 -6.87
CA PHE A 107 9.93 -5.16 -6.94
C PHE A 107 9.14 -3.95 -7.43
N ASP A 108 8.44 -4.09 -8.55
CA ASP A 108 7.71 -2.99 -9.17
C ASP A 108 6.36 -2.78 -8.47
N ALA A 109 6.20 -1.65 -7.84
CA ALA A 109 4.98 -1.28 -7.12
C ALA A 109 4.77 0.23 -7.21
N GLU A 110 3.54 0.64 -6.98
CA GLU A 110 3.16 2.04 -6.88
C GLU A 110 2.21 2.19 -5.70
N HIS A 111 1.79 3.39 -5.37
CA HIS A 111 0.86 3.56 -4.25
C HIS A 111 -0.19 4.62 -4.55
N ILE A 112 -1.29 4.57 -3.81
CA ILE A 112 -2.33 5.60 -3.86
C ILE A 112 -1.82 6.79 -3.06
N GLU A 113 -1.59 7.91 -3.73
CA GLU A 113 -0.91 9.05 -3.11
C GLU A 113 -1.63 9.61 -1.88
N ASP A 114 -2.96 9.59 -1.87
CA ASP A 114 -3.76 10.07 -0.74
C ASP A 114 -4.24 8.96 0.19
N GLY A 115 -3.86 7.72 -0.11
CA GLY A 115 -4.19 6.58 0.73
C GLY A 115 -5.67 6.26 0.80
N PHE A 116 -6.04 5.56 1.84
CA PHE A 116 -7.43 5.16 2.08
C PHE A 116 -8.35 6.37 2.26
N LYS A 117 -7.84 7.43 2.86
CA LYS A 117 -8.63 8.65 3.03
C LYS A 117 -9.05 9.24 1.70
N GLY A 118 -8.14 9.32 0.75
CA GLY A 118 -8.45 9.81 -0.60
C GLY A 118 -9.38 8.87 -1.35
N TRP A 119 -9.20 7.57 -1.19
CA TRP A 119 -10.07 6.56 -1.78
C TRP A 119 -11.53 6.78 -1.35
N VAL A 120 -11.74 6.93 -0.03
CA VAL A 120 -13.08 7.15 0.54
C VAL A 120 -13.65 8.48 0.08
N SER A 121 -12.86 9.56 0.11
CA SER A 121 -13.34 10.89 -0.28
C SER A 121 -13.72 10.96 -1.76
N ASN A 122 -13.14 10.12 -2.58
CA ASN A 122 -13.46 10.07 -4.02
C ASN A 122 -14.54 9.04 -4.37
N GLY A 123 -15.18 8.49 -3.36
CA GLY A 123 -16.32 7.59 -3.56
C GLY A 123 -15.95 6.17 -3.89
N GLY A 124 -14.73 5.74 -3.61
CA GLY A 124 -14.31 4.36 -3.86
C GLY A 124 -15.07 3.39 -2.97
N PRO A 125 -15.32 2.18 -3.45
CA PRO A 125 -16.08 1.19 -2.65
C PRO A 125 -15.29 0.76 -1.41
N VAL A 126 -16.01 0.52 -0.33
CA VAL A 126 -15.44 0.09 0.95
C VAL A 126 -16.26 -1.05 1.50
N LYS A 127 -15.56 -2.08 1.96
CA LYS A 127 -16.15 -3.17 2.67
C LYS A 127 -15.81 -3.02 4.13
N THR A 128 -16.75 -3.30 5.01
CA THR A 128 -16.46 -3.27 6.45
C THR A 128 -16.10 -4.67 6.89
N ALA A 129 -15.25 -4.76 7.88
CA ALA A 129 -14.89 -6.03 8.46
C ALA A 129 -16.11 -6.64 9.10
N ASP A 130 -16.40 -7.86 8.71
CA ASP A 130 -17.59 -8.50 9.19
C ASP A 130 -17.38 -9.06 10.55
N LYS A 131 -18.15 -8.63 11.49
CA LYS A 131 -17.99 -9.05 12.82
C LYS A 131 -18.34 -10.42 13.06
N GLN A 132 -19.25 -10.98 12.33
CA GLN A 132 -19.60 -12.31 12.58
C GLN A 132 -18.96 -13.24 11.68
N SER A 133 -18.17 -12.76 10.85
CA SER A 133 -17.53 -13.55 9.84
C SER A 133 -16.84 -14.77 10.41
#